data_1e399f99b9992bcf8cef885ef80650fc
#
_entry.id   1e399f99b9992bcf8cef885ef80650fc
#
_cell.length_a   1.000
_cell.length_b   1.000
_cell.length_c   1.000
_cell.angle_alpha   90.00
_cell.angle_beta   90.00
_cell.angle_gamma   90.00
#
_symmetry.space_group_name_H-M   'P 1'
#
loop_
_entity.id
_entity.type
_entity.pdbx_description
1 polymer ?
#
loop_
_entity_poly.entity_id
_entity_poly.type
_entity_poly.pdbx_seq_one_letter_code
_entity_poly.pdbx_strand_id
1 'polypeptide(L)'
;IKIISSLFDKILSSSNEISAAAYIPDEPKNKKYDFNKSKVFKFNDLDREGSFLAFRIEGDQISIKERLNDISKELNLSKLKTSKLDFFQSVPFWKKINNLELFANTKNNVLRAIVPPAKCFKIMNLLKNKFKYFIDWSGSLFWIEVPDKEDIKISEIKDFIVKNNGFVTIVKKSENFDFVEKIFTSDETKLLISKKIKESFDPVSLFNPGRMYREI
;
A
#
# COMPACT_ATOMS: atom_id res chain seq x y z
N ILE A 1 4.13 -3.83 -14.76
CA ILE A 1 3.31 -2.75 -14.19
C ILE A 1 1.98 -2.62 -14.92
N LYS A 2 1.94 -2.45 -16.28
CA LYS A 2 0.67 -2.36 -17.04
C LYS A 2 -0.24 -3.57 -16.81
N ILE A 3 0.34 -4.78 -16.80
CA ILE A 3 -0.40 -6.02 -16.54
C ILE A 3 -1.03 -6.00 -15.14
N ILE A 4 -0.29 -5.57 -14.12
CA ILE A 4 -0.78 -5.51 -12.74
C ILE A 4 -1.92 -4.50 -12.59
N SER A 5 -1.79 -3.30 -13.18
CA SER A 5 -2.88 -2.31 -13.16
C SER A 5 -4.13 -2.87 -13.84
N SER A 6 -4.00 -3.50 -15.00
CA SER A 6 -5.12 -4.14 -15.70
C SER A 6 -5.74 -5.31 -14.91
N LEU A 7 -4.95 -6.06 -14.15
CA LEU A 7 -5.48 -7.10 -13.26
C LEU A 7 -6.27 -6.50 -12.10
N PHE A 8 -5.80 -5.40 -11.51
CA PHE A 8 -6.56 -4.69 -10.48
C PHE A 8 -7.89 -4.13 -11.02
N ASP A 9 -7.89 -3.55 -12.23
CA ASP A 9 -9.13 -3.07 -12.86
C ASP A 9 -10.15 -4.20 -13.02
N LYS A 10 -9.72 -5.38 -13.47
CA LYS A 10 -10.57 -6.57 -13.59
C LYS A 10 -11.05 -7.08 -12.23
N ILE A 11 -10.17 -7.13 -11.23
CA ILE A 11 -10.50 -7.54 -9.85
C ILE A 11 -11.59 -6.62 -9.28
N LEU A 12 -11.45 -5.31 -9.47
CA LEU A 12 -12.44 -4.32 -8.99
C LEU A 12 -13.78 -4.41 -9.70
N SER A 13 -13.79 -4.78 -10.98
CA SER A 13 -15.01 -4.93 -11.77
C SER A 13 -15.63 -6.33 -11.73
N SER A 14 -14.96 -7.28 -11.09
CA SER A 14 -15.44 -8.67 -11.01
C SER A 14 -16.67 -8.81 -10.12
N SER A 15 -17.66 -9.55 -10.58
CA SER A 15 -18.84 -9.94 -9.80
C SER A 15 -18.54 -11.01 -8.74
N ASN A 16 -17.31 -11.51 -8.68
CA ASN A 16 -16.90 -12.62 -7.81
C ASN A 16 -16.56 -12.21 -6.37
N GLU A 17 -16.93 -11.00 -5.94
CA GLU A 17 -16.81 -10.51 -4.55
C GLU A 17 -15.41 -10.78 -3.95
N ILE A 18 -14.38 -10.31 -4.62
CA ILE A 18 -13.00 -10.44 -4.16
C ILE A 18 -12.83 -9.58 -2.89
N SER A 19 -12.54 -10.21 -1.75
CA SER A 19 -12.50 -9.56 -0.44
C SER A 19 -11.20 -8.82 -0.16
N ALA A 20 -10.10 -9.15 -0.84
CA ALA A 20 -8.82 -8.45 -0.76
C ALA A 20 -7.98 -8.69 -2.00
N ALA A 21 -7.15 -7.70 -2.38
CA ALA A 21 -6.14 -7.89 -3.41
C ALA A 21 -4.92 -7.00 -3.13
N ALA A 22 -3.75 -7.64 -3.16
CA ALA A 22 -2.47 -6.99 -2.89
C ALA A 22 -1.42 -7.39 -3.94
N TYR A 23 -0.50 -6.47 -4.23
CA TYR A 23 0.64 -6.72 -5.10
C TYR A 23 1.94 -6.39 -4.38
N ILE A 24 2.82 -7.36 -4.36
CA ILE A 24 4.16 -7.24 -3.82
C ILE A 24 5.15 -7.28 -4.99
N PRO A 25 5.78 -6.15 -5.35
CA PRO A 25 6.79 -6.11 -6.40
C PRO A 25 8.10 -6.78 -5.96
N ASP A 26 8.96 -7.02 -6.94
CA ASP A 26 10.35 -7.37 -6.69
C ASP A 26 11.04 -6.29 -5.85
N GLU A 27 12.05 -6.68 -5.09
CA GLU A 27 12.92 -5.75 -4.40
C GLU A 27 13.52 -4.73 -5.40
N PRO A 28 13.64 -3.46 -5.01
CA PRO A 28 14.20 -2.44 -5.88
C PRO A 28 15.61 -2.82 -6.34
N LYS A 29 15.86 -2.73 -7.62
CA LYS A 29 17.21 -3.01 -8.20
C LYS A 29 18.23 -1.90 -7.89
N ASN A 30 17.78 -0.79 -7.34
CA ASN A 30 18.64 0.32 -6.97
C ASN A 30 19.44 -0.02 -5.70
N LYS A 31 20.71 -0.34 -5.89
CA LYS A 31 21.65 -0.64 -4.81
C LYS A 31 22.11 0.60 -4.02
N LYS A 32 21.69 1.81 -4.42
CA LYS A 32 22.08 3.05 -3.77
C LYS A 32 21.52 3.14 -2.33
N TYR A 33 20.37 2.50 -2.08
CA TYR A 33 19.69 2.52 -0.81
C TYR A 33 19.63 1.12 -0.22
N ASP A 34 19.93 1.02 1.06
CA ASP A 34 19.82 -0.24 1.79
C ASP A 34 18.37 -0.46 2.23
N PHE A 35 17.69 -1.30 1.46
CA PHE A 35 16.39 -1.84 1.85
C PHE A 35 16.63 -3.20 2.49
N ASN A 36 16.22 -3.37 3.74
CA ASN A 36 16.29 -4.66 4.40
C ASN A 36 15.63 -5.73 3.55
N LYS A 37 16.39 -6.70 3.08
CA LYS A 37 15.88 -7.84 2.33
C LYS A 37 14.91 -8.63 3.21
N SER A 38 13.63 -8.52 2.93
CA SER A 38 12.65 -9.24 3.72
C SER A 38 12.30 -10.57 3.06
N LYS A 39 12.48 -11.64 3.82
CA LYS A 39 11.99 -12.98 3.47
C LYS A 39 10.57 -13.22 4.01
N VAL A 40 9.79 -12.15 4.21
CA VAL A 40 8.51 -12.16 4.92
C VAL A 40 7.49 -13.10 4.28
N PHE A 41 7.48 -13.19 2.95
CA PHE A 41 6.53 -14.02 2.21
C PHE A 41 7.13 -15.35 1.75
N LYS A 42 8.06 -15.91 2.50
CA LYS A 42 8.46 -17.31 2.33
C LYS A 42 7.39 -18.20 2.97
N PHE A 43 6.68 -18.94 2.14
CA PHE A 43 5.83 -20.06 2.53
C PHE A 43 6.46 -21.34 1.99
N ASN A 44 6.30 -22.46 2.69
CA ASN A 44 7.07 -23.69 2.50
C ASN A 44 7.16 -24.21 1.04
N ASP A 45 6.20 -23.88 0.17
CA ASP A 45 6.20 -24.27 -1.25
C ASP A 45 6.14 -23.06 -2.20
N LEU A 46 6.15 -21.84 -1.67
CA LEU A 46 6.14 -20.60 -2.40
C LEU A 46 7.50 -19.88 -2.28
N ASP A 47 8.60 -20.62 -2.41
CA ASP A 47 9.93 -20.02 -2.65
C ASP A 47 9.88 -19.27 -3.99
N ARG A 48 9.15 -18.15 -4.00
CA ARG A 48 9.02 -17.27 -5.14
C ARG A 48 10.05 -16.17 -5.03
N GLU A 49 11.05 -16.29 -5.83
CA GLU A 49 11.76 -15.13 -6.32
C GLU A 49 10.83 -14.41 -7.28
N GLY A 50 10.62 -13.11 -7.07
CA GLY A 50 9.88 -12.30 -7.99
C GLY A 50 8.61 -11.64 -7.42
N SER A 51 8.03 -10.75 -8.21
CA SER A 51 6.79 -10.06 -7.88
C SER A 51 5.58 -10.98 -7.97
N PHE A 52 4.58 -10.74 -7.12
CA PHE A 52 3.32 -11.48 -7.19
C PHE A 52 2.13 -10.61 -6.84
N LEU A 53 0.97 -10.98 -7.39
CA LEU A 53 -0.33 -10.45 -7.02
C LEU A 53 -1.11 -11.55 -6.30
N ALA A 54 -1.65 -11.22 -5.14
CA ALA A 54 -2.53 -12.08 -4.37
C ALA A 54 -3.92 -11.47 -4.30
N PHE A 55 -4.95 -12.31 -4.39
CA PHE A 55 -6.32 -11.91 -4.08
C PHE A 55 -7.00 -12.97 -3.21
N ARG A 56 -8.03 -12.57 -2.46
CA ARG A 56 -8.75 -13.41 -1.51
C ARG A 56 -10.22 -13.48 -1.87
N ILE A 57 -10.76 -14.70 -1.77
CA ILE A 57 -12.19 -14.96 -1.84
C ILE A 57 -12.61 -15.65 -0.54
N GLU A 58 -13.74 -15.24 0.02
CA GLU A 58 -14.30 -15.77 1.25
C GLU A 58 -15.73 -16.26 1.01
N GLY A 59 -16.13 -17.28 1.74
CA GLY A 59 -17.46 -17.87 1.65
C GLY A 59 -17.45 -19.36 2.00
N ASP A 60 -18.53 -20.06 1.68
CA ASP A 60 -18.61 -21.50 1.79
C ASP A 60 -17.76 -22.20 0.70
N GLN A 61 -17.45 -23.46 0.94
CA GLN A 61 -16.51 -24.21 0.10
C GLN A 61 -16.98 -24.40 -1.35
N ILE A 62 -18.28 -24.51 -1.59
CA ILE A 62 -18.87 -24.71 -2.93
C ILE A 62 -18.77 -23.38 -3.70
N SER A 63 -19.25 -22.31 -3.10
CA SER A 63 -19.20 -20.95 -3.66
C SER A 63 -17.78 -20.50 -4.00
N ILE A 64 -16.82 -20.71 -3.09
CA ILE A 64 -15.41 -20.40 -3.33
C ILE A 64 -14.87 -21.15 -4.56
N LYS A 65 -15.19 -22.43 -4.71
CA LYS A 65 -14.73 -23.24 -5.86
C LYS A 65 -15.24 -22.71 -7.18
N GLU A 66 -16.51 -22.36 -7.26
CA GLU A 66 -17.12 -21.81 -8.46
C GLU A 66 -16.53 -20.44 -8.80
N ARG A 67 -16.49 -19.53 -7.83
CA ARG A 67 -15.93 -18.17 -7.99
C ARG A 67 -14.45 -18.20 -8.37
N LEU A 68 -13.64 -19.12 -7.82
CA LEU A 68 -12.25 -19.31 -8.24
C LEU A 68 -12.13 -19.76 -9.69
N ASN A 69 -13.02 -20.63 -10.16
CA ASN A 69 -13.05 -21.05 -11.58
C ASN A 69 -13.38 -19.88 -12.50
N ASP A 70 -14.37 -19.08 -12.13
CA ASP A 70 -14.80 -17.94 -12.95
C ASP A 70 -13.73 -16.84 -12.98
N ILE A 71 -13.15 -16.48 -11.85
CA ILE A 71 -12.02 -15.55 -11.79
C ILE A 71 -10.83 -16.08 -12.60
N SER A 72 -10.56 -17.37 -12.53
CA SER A 72 -9.45 -17.97 -13.29
C SER A 72 -9.61 -17.79 -14.80
N LYS A 73 -10.85 -17.83 -15.31
CA LYS A 73 -11.18 -17.52 -16.73
C LYS A 73 -11.08 -16.02 -16.98
N GLU A 74 -11.74 -15.21 -16.14
CA GLU A 74 -11.79 -13.74 -16.25
C GLU A 74 -10.39 -13.10 -16.30
N LEU A 75 -9.49 -13.54 -15.43
CA LEU A 75 -8.13 -13.05 -15.34
C LEU A 75 -7.15 -13.77 -16.28
N ASN A 76 -7.60 -14.78 -17.06
CA ASN A 76 -6.75 -15.63 -17.90
C ASN A 76 -5.58 -16.26 -17.11
N LEU A 77 -5.85 -16.78 -15.92
CA LEU A 77 -4.81 -17.30 -15.02
C LEU A 77 -4.06 -18.51 -15.57
N SER A 78 -4.63 -19.23 -16.56
CA SER A 78 -3.95 -20.34 -17.25
C SER A 78 -2.63 -19.93 -17.93
N LYS A 79 -2.49 -18.64 -18.24
CA LYS A 79 -1.28 -18.07 -18.85
C LYS A 79 -0.24 -17.59 -17.81
N LEU A 80 -0.56 -17.69 -16.53
CA LEU A 80 0.26 -17.22 -15.42
C LEU A 80 0.64 -18.38 -14.51
N LYS A 81 1.80 -18.28 -13.87
CA LYS A 81 2.15 -19.19 -12.79
C LYS A 81 1.32 -18.83 -11.57
N THR A 82 0.42 -19.72 -11.16
CA THR A 82 -0.49 -19.50 -10.03
C THR A 82 -0.25 -20.52 -8.92
N SER A 83 -0.61 -20.15 -7.70
CA SER A 83 -0.69 -21.04 -6.54
C SER A 83 -1.93 -20.70 -5.73
N LYS A 84 -2.54 -21.69 -5.13
CA LYS A 84 -3.67 -21.52 -4.22
C LYS A 84 -3.17 -21.66 -2.79
N LEU A 85 -3.59 -20.79 -1.91
CA LEU A 85 -3.41 -20.92 -0.48
C LEU A 85 -4.71 -21.45 0.11
N ASP A 86 -4.61 -22.45 0.97
CA ASP A 86 -5.73 -22.91 1.78
C ASP A 86 -6.00 -21.93 2.94
N PHE A 87 -6.98 -22.24 3.78
CA PHE A 87 -7.34 -21.41 4.93
C PHE A 87 -6.16 -21.20 5.88
N PHE A 88 -5.43 -22.26 6.23
CA PHE A 88 -4.33 -22.20 7.19
C PHE A 88 -3.13 -21.39 6.67
N GLN A 89 -2.93 -21.35 5.37
CA GLN A 89 -1.90 -20.56 4.70
C GLN A 89 -2.36 -19.12 4.45
N SER A 90 -3.62 -18.95 4.08
CA SER A 90 -4.20 -17.65 3.73
C SER A 90 -4.28 -16.70 4.93
N VAL A 91 -4.74 -17.17 6.08
CA VAL A 91 -4.87 -16.35 7.29
C VAL A 91 -3.53 -15.72 7.71
N PRO A 92 -2.44 -16.47 7.93
CA PRO A 92 -1.16 -15.85 8.27
C PRO A 92 -0.58 -14.98 7.15
N PHE A 93 -0.85 -15.30 5.88
CA PHE A 93 -0.43 -14.46 4.76
C PHE A 93 -1.04 -13.05 4.84
N TRP A 94 -2.36 -12.94 4.95
CA TRP A 94 -3.04 -11.65 5.04
C TRP A 94 -2.72 -10.91 6.35
N LYS A 95 -2.48 -11.64 7.43
CA LYS A 95 -2.01 -11.05 8.69
C LYS A 95 -0.65 -10.36 8.52
N LYS A 96 0.27 -10.93 7.75
CA LYS A 96 1.57 -10.29 7.44
C LYS A 96 1.41 -8.99 6.65
N ILE A 97 0.47 -8.95 5.68
CA ILE A 97 0.14 -7.74 4.93
C ILE A 97 -0.43 -6.68 5.87
N ASN A 98 -1.44 -7.02 6.66
CA ASN A 98 -2.09 -6.09 7.59
C ASN A 98 -1.14 -5.54 8.67
N ASN A 99 -0.21 -6.36 9.15
CA ASN A 99 0.78 -5.96 10.15
C ASN A 99 1.98 -5.22 9.56
N LEU A 100 2.00 -4.98 8.25
CA LEU A 100 3.12 -4.33 7.56
C LEU A 100 4.47 -5.02 7.80
N GLU A 101 4.47 -6.36 7.91
CA GLU A 101 5.68 -7.12 8.25
C GLU A 101 6.83 -6.90 7.24
N LEU A 102 6.50 -6.49 6.00
CA LEU A 102 7.48 -6.09 4.99
C LEU A 102 8.39 -4.92 5.46
N PHE A 103 7.88 -4.08 6.36
CA PHE A 103 8.56 -2.90 6.89
C PHE A 103 8.87 -2.98 8.39
N ALA A 104 8.66 -4.13 9.04
CA ALA A 104 8.79 -4.27 10.50
C ALA A 104 10.17 -3.81 11.01
N ASN A 105 11.24 -4.17 10.30
CA ASN A 105 12.62 -3.89 10.69
C ASN A 105 13.24 -2.69 9.96
N THR A 106 12.45 -1.89 9.23
CA THR A 106 13.00 -0.73 8.55
C THR A 106 13.34 0.39 9.53
N LYS A 107 14.46 1.08 9.29
CA LYS A 107 14.81 2.34 9.96
C LYS A 107 14.41 3.56 9.13
N ASN A 108 13.92 3.33 7.93
CA ASN A 108 13.49 4.35 6.98
C ASN A 108 12.08 4.88 7.30
N ASN A 109 11.71 5.96 6.63
CA ASN A 109 10.35 6.47 6.69
C ASN A 109 9.38 5.51 5.99
N VAL A 110 8.16 5.37 6.51
CA VAL A 110 7.09 4.60 5.86
C VAL A 110 5.92 5.52 5.58
N LEU A 111 5.55 5.63 4.32
CA LEU A 111 4.42 6.41 3.86
C LEU A 111 3.24 5.48 3.56
N ARG A 112 2.04 5.93 3.95
CA ARG A 112 0.76 5.38 3.53
C ARG A 112 0.14 6.34 2.53
N ALA A 113 -0.01 5.91 1.29
CA ALA A 113 -0.60 6.74 0.24
C ALA A 113 -1.88 6.10 -0.28
N ILE A 114 -2.97 6.86 -0.31
CA ILE A 114 -4.23 6.44 -0.89
C ILE A 114 -4.45 7.23 -2.17
N VAL A 115 -4.77 6.52 -3.25
CA VAL A 115 -4.99 7.09 -4.58
C VAL A 115 -6.21 6.46 -5.24
N PRO A 116 -6.87 7.16 -6.19
CA PRO A 116 -7.87 6.52 -7.04
C PRO A 116 -7.25 5.33 -7.80
N PRO A 117 -7.93 4.17 -7.91
CA PRO A 117 -7.40 2.99 -8.60
C PRO A 117 -6.91 3.30 -10.02
N ALA A 118 -7.61 4.16 -10.75
CA ALA A 118 -7.22 4.61 -12.10
C ALA A 118 -5.85 5.34 -12.16
N LYS A 119 -5.29 5.73 -11.01
CA LYS A 119 -3.96 6.34 -10.91
C LYS A 119 -2.87 5.34 -10.51
N CYS A 120 -3.24 4.11 -10.18
CA CYS A 120 -2.32 3.05 -9.73
C CYS A 120 -1.07 2.94 -10.63
N PHE A 121 -1.28 2.83 -11.96
CA PHE A 121 -0.19 2.74 -12.92
C PHE A 121 0.82 3.90 -12.85
N LYS A 122 0.33 5.14 -12.67
CA LYS A 122 1.19 6.32 -12.58
C LYS A 122 2.06 6.30 -11.31
N ILE A 123 1.46 5.91 -10.18
CA ILE A 123 2.19 5.81 -8.92
C ILE A 123 3.20 4.67 -8.97
N MET A 124 2.83 3.51 -9.50
CA MET A 124 3.77 2.40 -9.71
C MET A 124 4.99 2.81 -10.55
N ASN A 125 4.80 3.61 -11.60
CA ASN A 125 5.91 4.09 -12.43
C ASN A 125 6.85 5.05 -11.69
N LEU A 126 6.32 5.88 -10.79
CA LEU A 126 7.15 6.71 -9.91
C LEU A 126 8.04 5.87 -9.01
N LEU A 127 7.47 4.82 -8.42
CA LEU A 127 8.11 4.03 -7.36
C LEU A 127 9.03 2.93 -7.89
N LYS A 128 8.74 2.40 -9.08
CA LYS A 128 9.45 1.26 -9.67
C LYS A 128 10.95 1.45 -9.67
N ASN A 129 11.68 0.42 -9.21
CA ASN A 129 13.14 0.35 -9.14
C ASN A 129 13.80 1.43 -8.24
N LYS A 130 13.02 2.29 -7.58
CA LYS A 130 13.52 3.37 -6.72
C LYS A 130 13.26 3.08 -5.25
N PHE A 131 12.03 2.64 -4.96
CA PHE A 131 11.55 2.48 -3.59
C PHE A 131 11.05 1.06 -3.36
N LYS A 132 11.15 0.61 -2.10
CA LYS A 132 10.48 -0.59 -1.66
C LYS A 132 9.04 -0.23 -1.32
N TYR A 133 8.08 -0.95 -1.89
CA TYR A 133 6.66 -0.69 -1.68
C TYR A 133 5.84 -1.95 -1.86
N PHE A 134 4.62 -1.94 -1.38
CA PHE A 134 3.59 -2.86 -1.83
C PHE A 134 2.26 -2.13 -2.00
N ILE A 135 1.34 -2.76 -2.70
CA ILE A 135 0.03 -2.20 -3.02
C ILE A 135 -1.04 -3.10 -2.41
N ASP A 136 -2.03 -2.48 -1.79
CA ASP A 136 -3.20 -3.13 -1.24
C ASP A 136 -4.48 -2.48 -1.79
N TRP A 137 -5.65 -2.94 -1.36
CA TRP A 137 -6.96 -2.41 -1.76
C TRP A 137 -7.12 -2.32 -3.27
N SER A 138 -6.70 -3.38 -3.97
CA SER A 138 -6.85 -3.47 -5.44
C SER A 138 -6.29 -2.27 -6.20
N GLY A 139 -5.14 -1.75 -5.77
CA GLY A 139 -4.45 -0.65 -6.45
C GLY A 139 -4.68 0.74 -5.86
N SER A 140 -5.47 0.86 -4.78
CA SER A 140 -5.77 2.16 -4.16
C SER A 140 -4.87 2.52 -3.00
N LEU A 141 -4.26 1.57 -2.32
CA LEU A 141 -3.42 1.80 -1.15
C LEU A 141 -1.98 1.39 -1.42
N PHE A 142 -1.07 2.34 -1.26
CA PHE A 142 0.38 2.14 -1.38
C PHE A 142 1.04 2.32 -0.01
N TRP A 143 1.85 1.35 0.35
CA TRP A 143 2.78 1.43 1.45
C TRP A 143 4.18 1.56 0.88
N ILE A 144 4.91 2.61 1.25
CA ILE A 144 6.16 3.00 0.58
C ILE A 144 7.23 3.22 1.63
N GLU A 145 8.35 2.51 1.51
CA GLU A 145 9.53 2.75 2.31
C GLU A 145 10.41 3.79 1.61
N VAL A 146 10.67 4.90 2.30
CA VAL A 146 11.47 6.01 1.78
C VAL A 146 12.71 6.17 2.63
N PRO A 147 13.90 5.88 2.08
CA PRO A 147 15.16 6.08 2.79
C PRO A 147 15.35 7.53 3.23
N ASP A 148 15.92 7.68 4.41
CA ASP A 148 16.30 8.98 4.96
C ASP A 148 17.65 9.40 4.39
N LYS A 149 17.64 10.04 3.23
CA LYS A 149 18.82 10.49 2.49
C LYS A 149 18.57 11.89 1.92
N GLU A 150 19.60 12.71 1.91
CA GLU A 150 19.54 14.11 1.44
C GLU A 150 19.05 14.28 0.01
N ASP A 151 19.29 13.29 -0.86
CA ASP A 151 18.87 13.31 -2.25
C ASP A 151 17.43 12.81 -2.48
N ILE A 152 16.71 12.43 -1.40
CA ILE A 152 15.31 12.02 -1.47
C ILE A 152 14.44 12.98 -0.68
N LYS A 153 13.62 13.72 -1.40
CA LYS A 153 12.63 14.62 -0.77
C LYS A 153 11.27 13.92 -0.69
N ILE A 154 10.84 13.63 0.52
CA ILE A 154 9.50 13.08 0.79
C ILE A 154 8.42 14.01 0.21
N SER A 155 8.63 15.33 0.27
CA SER A 155 7.75 16.34 -0.30
C SER A 155 7.47 16.09 -1.79
N GLU A 156 8.48 15.76 -2.60
CA GLU A 156 8.29 15.48 -4.03
C GLU A 156 7.40 14.27 -4.29
N ILE A 157 7.53 13.21 -3.47
CA ILE A 157 6.67 12.03 -3.54
C ILE A 157 5.23 12.40 -3.16
N LYS A 158 5.07 13.16 -2.08
CA LYS A 158 3.76 13.64 -1.61
C LYS A 158 3.08 14.50 -2.66
N ASP A 159 3.79 15.47 -3.23
CA ASP A 159 3.28 16.36 -4.26
C ASP A 159 2.84 15.61 -5.51
N PHE A 160 3.62 14.60 -5.94
CA PHE A 160 3.24 13.76 -7.06
C PHE A 160 1.94 12.99 -6.79
N ILE A 161 1.80 12.43 -5.59
CA ILE A 161 0.61 11.69 -5.19
C ILE A 161 -0.60 12.62 -5.12
N VAL A 162 -0.45 13.81 -4.51
CA VAL A 162 -1.52 14.84 -4.44
C VAL A 162 -1.95 15.29 -5.82
N LYS A 163 -1.03 15.56 -6.74
CA LYS A 163 -1.33 15.88 -8.15
C LYS A 163 -2.10 14.78 -8.88
N ASN A 164 -2.07 13.57 -8.38
CA ASN A 164 -2.86 12.44 -8.88
C ASN A 164 -4.10 12.13 -8.03
N ASN A 165 -4.63 13.12 -7.31
CA ASN A 165 -5.82 13.05 -6.46
C ASN A 165 -5.67 12.05 -5.29
N GLY A 166 -4.45 11.80 -4.86
CA GLY A 166 -4.17 10.99 -3.68
C GLY A 166 -3.88 11.82 -2.45
N PHE A 167 -3.73 11.15 -1.32
CA PHE A 167 -3.20 11.77 -0.12
C PHE A 167 -2.21 10.83 0.59
N VAL A 168 -1.31 11.40 1.36
CA VAL A 168 -0.21 10.68 2.01
C VAL A 168 -0.19 10.96 3.50
N THR A 169 0.05 9.91 4.27
CA THR A 169 0.34 9.97 5.70
C THR A 169 1.71 9.35 5.96
N ILE A 170 2.55 10.00 6.75
CA ILE A 170 3.78 9.40 7.26
C ILE A 170 3.41 8.60 8.50
N VAL A 171 3.52 7.27 8.43
CA VAL A 171 3.12 6.37 9.53
C VAL A 171 4.29 5.91 10.38
N LYS A 172 5.48 5.92 9.82
CA LYS A 172 6.74 5.68 10.54
C LYS A 172 7.75 6.73 10.12
N LYS A 173 8.47 7.28 11.08
CA LYS A 173 9.53 8.26 10.88
C LYS A 173 10.88 7.58 11.10
N SER A 174 11.88 7.96 10.31
CA SER A 174 13.29 7.66 10.58
C SER A 174 13.80 8.44 11.79
N GLU A 175 14.97 8.09 12.30
CA GLU A 175 15.60 8.79 13.43
C GLU A 175 15.95 10.25 13.10
N ASN A 176 16.34 10.53 11.83
CA ASN A 176 16.72 11.87 11.37
C ASN A 176 15.57 12.58 10.61
N PHE A 177 14.32 12.19 10.86
CA PHE A 177 13.18 12.77 10.18
C PHE A 177 13.11 14.29 10.40
N ASP A 178 13.06 15.05 9.30
CA ASP A 178 12.89 16.49 9.37
C ASP A 178 11.49 16.84 9.86
N PHE A 179 11.40 17.49 11.02
CA PHE A 179 10.16 17.93 11.64
C PHE A 179 9.42 19.03 10.85
N VAL A 180 10.06 19.62 9.85
CA VAL A 180 9.40 20.57 8.93
C VAL A 180 8.42 19.87 8.01
N GLU A 181 8.65 18.59 7.71
CA GLU A 181 7.74 17.81 6.88
C GLU A 181 6.38 17.57 7.54
N LYS A 182 5.32 17.97 6.86
CA LYS A 182 3.93 17.72 7.30
C LYS A 182 3.64 16.23 7.25
N ILE A 183 3.15 15.68 8.36
CA ILE A 183 2.80 14.25 8.46
C ILE A 183 1.68 13.87 7.50
N PHE A 184 0.69 14.75 7.34
CA PHE A 184 -0.47 14.55 6.49
C PHE A 184 -0.46 15.52 5.31
N THR A 185 -0.89 15.05 4.14
CA THR A 185 -1.27 15.96 3.06
C THR A 185 -2.69 16.48 3.34
N SER A 186 -2.88 17.77 3.28
CA SER A 186 -4.19 18.40 3.41
C SER A 186 -4.30 19.57 2.44
N ASP A 187 -5.51 19.80 1.95
CA ASP A 187 -5.86 21.08 1.31
C ASP A 187 -6.44 22.06 2.35
N GLU A 188 -6.54 23.32 1.97
CA GLU A 188 -7.03 24.39 2.85
C GLU A 188 -8.46 24.11 3.36
N THR A 189 -9.32 23.54 2.50
CA THR A 189 -10.70 23.23 2.86
C THR A 189 -10.77 22.17 3.94
N LYS A 190 -9.98 21.09 3.78
CA LYS A 190 -9.90 20.02 4.79
C LYS A 190 -9.33 20.53 6.10
N LEU A 191 -8.31 21.36 6.03
CA LEU A 191 -7.69 21.96 7.22
C LEU A 191 -8.72 22.82 7.97
N LEU A 192 -9.47 23.67 7.26
CA LEU A 192 -10.52 24.50 7.84
C LEU A 192 -11.62 23.67 8.52
N ILE A 193 -12.08 22.61 7.85
CA ILE A 193 -13.09 21.71 8.42
C ILE A 193 -12.54 21.02 9.65
N SER A 194 -11.32 20.49 9.59
CA SER A 194 -10.66 19.83 10.73
C SER A 194 -10.54 20.77 11.93
N LYS A 195 -10.17 22.04 11.69
CA LYS A 195 -10.09 23.07 12.72
C LYS A 195 -11.44 23.33 13.39
N LYS A 196 -12.50 23.50 12.60
CA LYS A 196 -13.87 23.71 13.15
C LYS A 196 -14.34 22.50 13.97
N ILE A 197 -14.05 21.27 13.52
CA ILE A 197 -14.36 20.07 14.28
C ILE A 197 -13.59 20.07 15.61
N LYS A 198 -12.29 20.35 15.57
CA LYS A 198 -11.46 20.42 16.77
C LYS A 198 -11.98 21.46 17.75
N GLU A 199 -12.28 22.67 17.31
CA GLU A 199 -12.82 23.76 18.13
C GLU A 199 -14.17 23.39 18.77
N SER A 200 -15.00 22.59 18.07
CA SER A 200 -16.30 22.15 18.59
C SER A 200 -16.18 21.09 19.69
N PHE A 201 -15.24 20.16 19.58
CA PHE A 201 -15.09 19.05 20.52
C PHE A 201 -14.03 19.31 21.60
N ASP A 202 -13.07 20.18 21.34
CA ASP A 202 -11.96 20.48 22.24
C ASP A 202 -11.58 21.97 22.15
N PRO A 203 -12.48 22.86 22.60
CA PRO A 203 -12.32 24.31 22.45
C PRO A 203 -11.11 24.88 23.20
N VAL A 204 -10.59 24.16 24.17
CA VAL A 204 -9.40 24.57 24.94
C VAL A 204 -8.12 23.84 24.52
N SER A 205 -8.20 23.06 23.42
CA SER A 205 -7.06 22.35 22.81
C SER A 205 -6.25 21.46 23.77
N LEU A 206 -6.95 20.71 24.65
CA LEU A 206 -6.31 19.79 25.58
C LEU A 206 -5.82 18.49 24.93
N PHE A 207 -6.50 18.02 23.90
CA PHE A 207 -6.24 16.70 23.31
C PHE A 207 -5.29 16.78 22.11
N ASN A 208 -4.06 16.27 22.28
CA ASN A 208 -3.05 16.14 21.22
C ASN A 208 -2.84 17.40 20.36
N PRO A 209 -2.63 18.60 20.94
CA PRO A 209 -2.43 19.81 20.17
C PRO A 209 -1.24 19.68 19.22
N GLY A 210 -1.39 20.13 17.97
CA GLY A 210 -0.33 20.11 16.96
C GLY A 210 0.09 18.72 16.46
N ARG A 211 -0.57 17.62 16.89
CA ARG A 211 -0.13 16.26 16.54
C ARG A 211 -0.42 15.89 15.08
N MET A 212 -1.56 16.25 14.54
CA MET A 212 -1.93 15.99 13.14
C MET A 212 -1.51 17.15 12.24
N TYR A 213 -1.84 18.34 12.64
CA TYR A 213 -1.52 19.59 11.95
C TYR A 213 -0.96 20.56 12.98
N ARG A 214 0.06 21.34 12.61
CA ARG A 214 0.66 22.32 13.54
C ARG A 214 -0.33 23.37 14.01
N GLU A 215 -1.31 23.67 13.15
CA GLU A 215 -2.29 24.72 13.33
C GLU A 215 -3.52 24.28 14.16
N ILE A 216 -3.59 22.99 14.59
CA ILE A 216 -4.79 22.41 15.24
C ILE A 216 -4.40 21.65 16.50
#